data_d46088f161a9722e979e3fce88228af6
#
_entry.id   d46088f161a9722e979e3fce88228af6
#
_cell.length_a   1.000
_cell.length_b   1.000
_cell.length_c   1.000
_cell.angle_alpha   90.00
_cell.angle_beta   90.00
_cell.angle_gamma   90.00
#
_symmetry.space_group_name_H-M   'P 1'
#
loop_
_entity.id
_entity.type
_entity.pdbx_description
1 polymer ?
#
loop_
_entity_poly.entity_id
_entity_poly.type
_entity_poly.pdbx_seq_one_letter_code
_entity_poly.pdbx_strand_id
1 'polypeptide(L)'
;MDLSNYTIEQLVELKDKINSQIYSFEDGYFYICKINSYGRSWEDKGITNPYTLQELCYQYDGYDGILNIYTNNPDLNIQNYGDVKFVPTREDYDKWYKYSYLKRQIPNIEKELEEWENRDNVPFSRRPLFAPIYSVETIEEYKKEMSELEGTFVKPVNIGKYFDEEK
;
A
#
# COMPACT_ATOMS: atom_id res chain seq x y z
N MET A 1 -12.12 -6.82 37.74
CA MET A 1 -11.33 -7.87 37.07
C MET A 1 -10.05 -8.04 37.89
N ASP A 2 -9.79 -9.21 38.43
CA ASP A 2 -8.56 -9.46 39.18
C ASP A 2 -7.45 -9.87 38.21
N LEU A 3 -6.40 -9.07 38.11
CA LEU A 3 -5.28 -9.29 37.20
C LEU A 3 -4.08 -9.96 37.87
N SER A 4 -4.19 -10.30 39.16
CA SER A 4 -3.09 -10.86 39.97
C SER A 4 -2.54 -12.22 39.48
N ASN A 5 -3.32 -12.94 38.68
CA ASN A 5 -2.98 -14.25 38.15
C ASN A 5 -2.37 -14.24 36.73
N TYR A 6 -2.14 -13.03 36.16
CA TYR A 6 -1.58 -12.90 34.81
C TYR A 6 -0.07 -12.66 34.88
N THR A 7 0.68 -13.25 33.94
CA THR A 7 2.09 -12.90 33.75
C THR A 7 2.20 -11.54 33.09
N ILE A 8 3.39 -10.95 33.11
CA ILE A 8 3.63 -9.65 32.45
C ILE A 8 3.34 -9.73 30.96
N GLU A 9 3.74 -10.83 30.29
CA GLU A 9 3.50 -11.06 28.87
C GLU A 9 2.00 -11.12 28.55
N GLN A 10 1.23 -11.83 29.40
CA GLN A 10 -0.23 -11.93 29.26
C GLN A 10 -0.91 -10.58 29.48
N LEU A 11 -0.41 -9.76 30.41
CA LEU A 11 -0.92 -8.41 30.65
C LEU A 11 -0.62 -7.47 29.47
N VAL A 12 0.55 -7.58 28.86
CA VAL A 12 0.89 -6.83 27.64
C VAL A 12 -0.02 -7.24 26.48
N GLU A 13 -0.19 -8.53 26.24
CA GLU A 13 -1.08 -9.05 25.20
C GLU A 13 -2.54 -8.61 25.42
N LEU A 14 -3.02 -8.63 26.68
CA LEU A 14 -4.36 -8.18 27.02
C LEU A 14 -4.52 -6.67 26.81
N LYS A 15 -3.53 -5.87 27.19
CA LYS A 15 -3.49 -4.43 26.93
C LYS A 15 -3.58 -4.14 25.44
N ASP A 16 -2.81 -4.85 24.62
CA ASP A 16 -2.80 -4.64 23.17
C ASP A 16 -4.14 -5.04 22.53
N LYS A 17 -4.74 -6.14 22.99
CA LYS A 17 -6.10 -6.55 22.60
C LYS A 17 -7.16 -5.52 23.01
N ILE A 18 -7.08 -5.00 24.22
CA ILE A 18 -8.02 -3.96 24.70
C ILE A 18 -7.84 -2.69 23.90
N ASN A 19 -6.61 -2.24 23.68
CA ASN A 19 -6.34 -1.04 22.88
C ASN A 19 -6.87 -1.22 21.45
N SER A 20 -6.58 -2.34 20.79
CA SER A 20 -7.08 -2.59 19.45
C SER A 20 -8.60 -2.62 19.37
N GLN A 21 -9.29 -3.13 20.41
CA GLN A 21 -10.75 -3.10 20.49
C GLN A 21 -11.29 -1.69 20.74
N ILE A 22 -10.72 -0.93 21.68
CA ILE A 22 -11.14 0.44 21.97
C ILE A 22 -11.04 1.29 20.70
N TYR A 23 -9.90 1.21 20.02
CA TYR A 23 -9.68 2.02 18.82
C TYR A 23 -10.45 1.51 17.58
N SER A 24 -10.82 0.23 17.50
CA SER A 24 -11.70 -0.26 16.45
C SER A 24 -13.17 0.16 16.64
N PHE A 25 -13.56 0.49 17.87
CA PHE A 25 -14.92 0.91 18.18
C PHE A 25 -15.15 2.42 18.05
N GLU A 26 -14.09 3.24 18.21
CA GLU A 26 -14.31 4.69 18.33
C GLU A 26 -14.56 5.39 16.98
N ASP A 27 -13.99 4.93 15.84
CA ASP A 27 -14.08 5.74 14.63
C ASP A 27 -14.36 4.97 13.33
N GLY A 28 -14.25 3.64 13.28
CA GLY A 28 -14.45 2.88 12.04
C GLY A 28 -13.45 3.22 10.93
N TYR A 29 -12.36 3.90 11.26
CA TYR A 29 -11.33 4.29 10.32
C TYR A 29 -10.35 3.16 10.05
N PHE A 30 -9.83 3.11 8.82
CA PHE A 30 -8.72 2.25 8.45
C PHE A 30 -7.51 3.07 8.04
N TYR A 31 -6.33 2.46 8.17
CA TYR A 31 -5.06 3.06 7.77
C TYR A 31 -4.23 2.01 7.04
N ILE A 32 -3.73 2.35 5.86
CA ILE A 32 -2.82 1.50 5.09
C ILE A 32 -1.58 2.32 4.79
N CYS A 33 -0.44 1.86 5.27
CA CYS A 33 0.82 2.56 5.11
C CYS A 33 1.67 1.91 4.04
N LYS A 34 2.20 2.71 3.12
CA LYS A 34 3.32 2.33 2.27
C LYS A 34 4.60 2.89 2.84
N ILE A 35 5.51 2.00 3.12
CA ILE A 35 6.79 2.31 3.74
C ILE A 35 7.89 2.09 2.71
N ASN A 36 8.80 3.05 2.58
CA ASN A 36 10.02 2.89 1.82
C ASN A 36 11.19 2.65 2.79
N SER A 37 11.89 1.54 2.63
CA SER A 37 13.08 1.26 3.41
C SER A 37 14.11 0.59 2.51
N TYR A 38 15.32 1.12 2.49
CA TYR A 38 16.42 0.62 1.66
C TYR A 38 16.07 0.47 0.16
N GLY A 39 15.30 1.39 -0.39
CA GLY A 39 14.87 1.38 -1.78
C GLY A 39 13.78 0.34 -2.12
N ARG A 40 13.18 -0.29 -1.11
CA ARG A 40 12.05 -1.20 -1.27
C ARG A 40 10.82 -0.58 -0.62
N SER A 41 9.69 -0.61 -1.31
CA SER A 41 8.42 -0.20 -0.73
C SER A 41 7.64 -1.42 -0.25
N TRP A 42 7.13 -1.34 0.97
CA TRP A 42 6.21 -2.31 1.54
C TRP A 42 4.86 -1.67 1.77
N GLU A 43 3.84 -2.50 1.73
CA GLU A 43 2.50 -2.15 2.14
C GLU A 43 2.17 -2.91 3.41
N ASP A 44 1.93 -2.19 4.50
CA ASP A 44 1.41 -2.78 5.71
C ASP A 44 -0.12 -2.82 5.61
N LYS A 45 -0.66 -4.04 5.59
CA LYS A 45 -2.09 -4.27 5.47
C LYS A 45 -2.68 -4.45 6.87
N GLY A 46 -3.50 -3.50 7.26
CA GLY A 46 -4.38 -3.73 8.39
C GLY A 46 -4.09 -2.98 9.66
N ILE A 47 -3.45 -1.80 9.56
CA ILE A 47 -3.45 -0.88 10.69
C ILE A 47 -4.86 -0.30 10.81
N THR A 48 -5.55 -0.72 11.87
CA THR A 48 -6.89 -0.21 12.19
C THR A 48 -6.87 0.76 13.37
N ASN A 49 -5.67 1.05 13.89
CA ASN A 49 -5.50 1.78 15.13
C ASN A 49 -4.57 2.99 14.91
N PRO A 50 -5.04 4.24 15.19
CA PRO A 50 -4.22 5.43 15.10
C PRO A 50 -2.94 5.40 15.94
N TYR A 51 -2.98 4.72 17.09
CA TYR A 51 -1.80 4.57 17.95
C TYR A 51 -0.72 3.71 17.29
N THR A 52 -1.11 2.59 16.69
CA THR A 52 -0.17 1.75 15.91
C THR A 52 0.39 2.50 14.71
N LEU A 53 -0.42 3.33 14.05
CA LEU A 53 0.04 4.22 12.99
C LEU A 53 1.10 5.19 13.50
N GLN A 54 0.88 5.80 14.65
CA GLN A 54 1.83 6.73 15.27
C GLN A 54 3.14 6.03 15.69
N GLU A 55 3.07 4.83 16.25
CA GLU A 55 4.24 4.02 16.58
C GLU A 55 5.02 3.65 15.31
N LEU A 56 4.32 3.28 14.24
CA LEU A 56 4.94 2.93 12.97
C LEU A 56 5.63 4.16 12.37
N CYS A 57 4.97 5.31 12.40
CA CYS A 57 5.56 6.58 11.98
C CYS A 57 6.83 6.89 12.76
N TYR A 58 6.80 6.73 14.07
CA TYR A 58 7.96 6.96 14.93
C TYR A 58 9.11 5.96 14.66
N GLN A 59 8.77 4.68 14.45
CA GLN A 59 9.75 3.64 14.15
C GLN A 59 10.51 3.88 12.84
N TYR A 60 9.83 4.46 11.85
CA TYR A 60 10.41 4.75 10.53
C TYR A 60 10.85 6.21 10.37
N ASP A 61 10.78 7.00 11.45
CA ASP A 61 11.36 8.34 11.48
C ASP A 61 12.89 8.24 11.36
N GLY A 62 13.44 8.87 10.33
CA GLY A 62 14.89 8.83 10.04
C GLY A 62 15.38 7.71 9.11
N TYR A 63 14.52 6.78 8.71
CA TYR A 63 14.71 5.96 7.50
C TYR A 63 13.98 6.63 6.32
N ASP A 64 14.02 6.03 5.14
CA ASP A 64 13.38 6.61 3.92
C ASP A 64 11.87 6.94 4.06
N GLY A 65 11.29 6.66 5.23
CA GLY A 65 10.01 7.14 5.70
C GLY A 65 8.79 6.40 5.16
N ILE A 66 7.64 6.79 5.70
CA ILE A 66 6.32 6.39 5.16
C ILE A 66 6.04 7.23 3.92
N LEU A 67 5.85 6.57 2.78
CA LEU A 67 5.61 7.26 1.51
C LEU A 67 4.17 7.74 1.36
N ASN A 68 3.21 6.91 1.76
CA ASN A 68 1.80 7.19 1.64
C ASN A 68 1.00 6.50 2.73
N ILE A 69 0.01 7.21 3.25
CA ILE A 69 -1.00 6.68 4.14
C ILE A 69 -2.35 6.80 3.45
N TYR A 70 -3.08 5.68 3.32
CA TYR A 70 -4.44 5.67 2.77
C TYR A 70 -5.42 5.45 3.92
N THR A 71 -6.45 6.28 4.01
CA THR A 71 -7.40 6.26 5.10
C THR A 71 -8.76 6.82 4.69
N ASN A 72 -9.80 6.41 5.39
CA ASN A 72 -11.12 7.03 5.33
C ASN A 72 -11.34 8.09 6.43
N ASN A 73 -10.28 8.45 7.17
CA ASN A 73 -10.31 9.57 8.13
C ASN A 73 -9.94 10.88 7.39
N PRO A 74 -10.89 11.80 7.14
CA PRO A 74 -10.62 13.04 6.42
C PRO A 74 -9.81 14.05 7.24
N ASP A 75 -9.79 13.89 8.57
CA ASP A 75 -9.13 14.82 9.51
C ASP A 75 -7.74 14.34 9.95
N LEU A 76 -7.25 13.22 9.36
CA LEU A 76 -5.94 12.72 9.71
C LEU A 76 -4.86 13.72 9.32
N ASN A 77 -4.22 14.30 10.33
CA ASN A 77 -3.11 15.22 10.19
C ASN A 77 -1.85 14.60 10.78
N ILE A 78 -1.02 13.98 9.93
CA ILE A 78 0.28 13.46 10.33
C ILE A 78 1.34 14.29 9.62
N GLN A 79 2.04 15.10 10.40
CA GLN A 79 3.16 15.89 9.91
C GLN A 79 4.39 14.98 9.76
N ASN A 80 5.12 15.15 8.67
CA ASN A 80 6.47 14.59 8.40
C ASN A 80 6.57 13.14 7.86
N TYR A 81 5.49 12.42 7.55
CA TYR A 81 5.58 10.98 7.26
C TYR A 81 5.12 10.53 5.85
N GLY A 82 4.87 11.46 4.96
CA GLY A 82 4.44 11.16 3.59
C GLY A 82 3.05 11.73 3.26
N ASP A 83 2.57 11.41 2.07
CA ASP A 83 1.27 11.88 1.62
C ASP A 83 0.12 11.13 2.30
N VAL A 84 -0.84 11.85 2.84
CA VAL A 84 -2.09 11.27 3.33
C VAL A 84 -3.12 11.31 2.21
N LYS A 85 -3.67 10.15 1.88
CA LYS A 85 -4.66 9.98 0.81
C LYS A 85 -5.97 9.47 1.37
N PHE A 86 -7.01 10.25 1.17
CA PHE A 86 -8.37 9.86 1.53
C PHE A 86 -8.92 8.86 0.52
N VAL A 87 -9.52 7.79 1.03
CA VAL A 87 -10.27 6.79 0.28
C VAL A 87 -11.53 6.45 1.07
N PRO A 88 -12.73 6.53 0.48
CA PRO A 88 -13.99 6.38 1.23
C PRO A 88 -14.13 5.03 1.93
N THR A 89 -13.72 3.95 1.26
CA THR A 89 -13.84 2.60 1.80
C THR A 89 -12.57 1.78 1.55
N ARG A 90 -12.39 0.72 2.34
CA ARG A 90 -11.34 -0.26 2.12
C ARG A 90 -11.49 -0.96 0.77
N GLU A 91 -12.72 -1.22 0.35
CA GLU A 91 -13.02 -1.85 -0.94
C GLU A 91 -12.60 -0.95 -2.12
N ASP A 92 -12.83 0.36 -2.02
CA ASP A 92 -12.34 1.33 -3.02
C ASP A 92 -10.82 1.30 -3.12
N TYR A 93 -10.12 1.22 -1.98
CA TYR A 93 -8.67 1.11 -1.96
C TYR A 93 -8.19 -0.18 -2.65
N ASP A 94 -8.76 -1.33 -2.30
CA ASP A 94 -8.34 -2.62 -2.85
C ASP A 94 -8.57 -2.69 -4.37
N LYS A 95 -9.72 -2.19 -4.85
CA LYS A 95 -10.02 -2.09 -6.29
C LYS A 95 -9.09 -1.12 -7.02
N TRP A 96 -8.89 0.08 -6.47
CA TRP A 96 -7.97 1.06 -7.03
C TRP A 96 -6.54 0.53 -7.06
N TYR A 97 -6.08 -0.12 -6.01
CA TYR A 97 -4.75 -0.68 -5.92
C TYR A 97 -4.53 -1.76 -6.99
N LYS A 98 -5.50 -2.67 -7.13
CA LYS A 98 -5.48 -3.72 -8.15
C LYS A 98 -5.47 -3.13 -9.57
N TYR A 99 -6.36 -2.19 -9.86
CA TYR A 99 -6.38 -1.47 -11.13
C TYR A 99 -5.03 -0.80 -11.43
N SER A 100 -4.48 -0.10 -10.46
CA SER A 100 -3.20 0.61 -10.61
C SER A 100 -2.02 -0.36 -10.80
N TYR A 101 -2.07 -1.52 -10.16
CA TYR A 101 -1.10 -2.60 -10.35
C TYR A 101 -1.16 -3.14 -11.78
N LEU A 102 -2.34 -3.54 -12.25
CA LEU A 102 -2.54 -4.06 -13.60
C LEU A 102 -2.11 -3.05 -14.68
N LYS A 103 -2.51 -1.80 -14.51
CA LYS A 103 -2.14 -0.70 -15.41
C LYS A 103 -0.63 -0.52 -15.56
N ARG A 104 0.12 -0.80 -14.50
CA ARG A 104 1.60 -0.72 -14.51
C ARG A 104 2.24 -2.00 -15.04
N GLN A 105 1.63 -3.17 -14.76
CA GLN A 105 2.21 -4.45 -15.17
C GLN A 105 2.06 -4.73 -16.67
N ILE A 106 0.91 -4.41 -17.25
CA ILE A 106 0.64 -4.68 -18.67
C ILE A 106 1.76 -4.15 -19.59
N PRO A 107 2.16 -2.87 -19.54
CA PRO A 107 3.24 -2.37 -20.40
C PRO A 107 4.59 -3.03 -20.15
N ASN A 108 4.87 -3.43 -18.91
CA ASN A 108 6.12 -4.13 -18.58
C ASN A 108 6.15 -5.51 -19.21
N ILE A 109 5.04 -6.27 -19.13
CA ILE A 109 4.93 -7.60 -19.72
C ILE A 109 4.98 -7.51 -21.26
N GLU A 110 4.26 -6.54 -21.86
CA GLU A 110 4.31 -6.30 -23.30
C GLU A 110 5.75 -6.05 -23.77
N LYS A 111 6.49 -5.23 -23.05
CA LYS A 111 7.89 -4.94 -23.33
C LYS A 111 8.79 -6.19 -23.21
N GLU A 112 8.63 -6.99 -22.14
CA GLU A 112 9.39 -8.22 -21.94
C GLU A 112 9.14 -9.22 -23.09
N LEU A 113 7.90 -9.37 -23.53
CA LEU A 113 7.54 -10.24 -24.66
C LEU A 113 8.17 -9.76 -25.97
N GLU A 114 8.08 -8.45 -26.24
CA GLU A 114 8.69 -7.83 -27.43
C GLU A 114 10.22 -8.01 -27.44
N GLU A 115 10.88 -7.77 -26.31
CA GLU A 115 12.33 -8.00 -26.16
C GLU A 115 12.70 -9.46 -26.38
N TRP A 116 11.87 -10.40 -25.92
CA TRP A 116 12.09 -11.82 -26.11
C TRP A 116 11.90 -12.26 -27.58
N GLU A 117 10.86 -11.79 -28.25
CA GLU A 117 10.61 -12.07 -29.67
C GLU A 117 11.75 -11.54 -30.55
N ASN A 118 12.28 -10.36 -30.21
CA ASN A 118 13.36 -9.72 -30.94
C ASN A 118 14.78 -10.14 -30.50
N ARG A 119 14.93 -11.09 -29.57
CA ARG A 119 16.22 -11.45 -28.95
C ARG A 119 17.32 -11.85 -29.95
N ASP A 120 16.93 -12.47 -31.05
CA ASP A 120 17.90 -12.92 -32.06
C ASP A 120 18.41 -11.77 -32.94
N ASN A 121 17.72 -10.63 -32.94
CA ASN A 121 18.09 -9.45 -33.71
C ASN A 121 19.02 -8.50 -32.92
N VAL A 122 19.34 -8.81 -31.66
CA VAL A 122 20.22 -7.98 -30.82
C VAL A 122 21.53 -8.70 -30.50
N PRO A 123 22.63 -7.95 -30.24
CA PRO A 123 23.90 -8.54 -29.85
C PRO A 123 23.76 -9.44 -28.61
N PHE A 124 24.51 -10.55 -28.57
CA PHE A 124 24.42 -11.54 -27.48
C PHE A 124 24.52 -10.92 -26.07
N SER A 125 25.35 -9.91 -25.89
CA SER A 125 25.51 -9.20 -24.61
C SER A 125 24.28 -8.42 -24.13
N ARG A 126 23.28 -8.23 -24.99
CA ARG A 126 22.03 -7.50 -24.69
C ARG A 126 20.79 -8.38 -24.74
N ARG A 127 20.95 -9.68 -25.01
CA ARG A 127 19.82 -10.61 -25.07
C ARG A 127 19.26 -10.87 -23.69
N PRO A 128 17.91 -10.94 -23.54
CA PRO A 128 17.30 -11.43 -22.31
C PRO A 128 17.82 -12.84 -21.99
N LEU A 129 18.24 -13.06 -20.75
CA LEU A 129 18.81 -14.34 -20.31
C LEU A 129 17.72 -15.39 -20.04
N PHE A 130 16.53 -14.97 -19.73
CA PHE A 130 15.40 -15.82 -19.35
C PHE A 130 14.18 -15.52 -20.22
N ALA A 131 13.41 -16.56 -20.52
CA ALA A 131 12.10 -16.38 -21.15
C ALA A 131 11.16 -15.60 -20.24
N PRO A 132 10.23 -14.79 -20.80
CA PRO A 132 9.19 -14.14 -20.03
C PRO A 132 8.38 -15.16 -19.23
N ILE A 133 8.02 -14.77 -18.00
CA ILE A 133 7.18 -15.61 -17.13
C ILE A 133 5.71 -15.51 -17.54
N TYR A 134 5.34 -14.39 -18.13
CA TYR A 134 4.00 -14.09 -18.56
C TYR A 134 3.81 -14.32 -20.06
N SER A 135 2.58 -14.61 -20.45
CA SER A 135 2.19 -14.82 -21.84
C SER A 135 1.28 -13.71 -22.37
N VAL A 136 0.95 -13.76 -23.66
CA VAL A 136 -0.02 -12.86 -24.28
C VAL A 136 -1.40 -13.04 -23.64
N GLU A 137 -1.80 -14.26 -23.34
CA GLU A 137 -3.06 -14.59 -22.67
C GLU A 137 -3.14 -13.90 -21.30
N THR A 138 -2.04 -13.84 -20.56
CA THR A 138 -1.98 -13.12 -19.29
C THR A 138 -2.28 -11.62 -19.46
N ILE A 139 -1.78 -11.02 -20.56
CA ILE A 139 -2.07 -9.61 -20.86
C ILE A 139 -3.57 -9.42 -21.16
N GLU A 140 -4.19 -10.32 -21.90
CA GLU A 140 -5.61 -10.25 -22.22
C GLU A 140 -6.47 -10.40 -20.97
N GLU A 141 -6.14 -11.33 -20.08
CA GLU A 141 -6.79 -11.48 -18.78
C GLU A 141 -6.65 -10.21 -17.93
N TYR A 142 -5.46 -9.63 -17.85
CA TYR A 142 -5.21 -8.40 -17.09
C TYR A 142 -5.97 -7.20 -17.69
N LYS A 143 -6.02 -7.06 -19.02
CA LYS A 143 -6.79 -6.02 -19.69
C LYS A 143 -8.28 -6.16 -19.43
N LYS A 144 -8.80 -7.38 -19.44
CA LYS A 144 -10.20 -7.67 -19.12
C LYS A 144 -10.50 -7.29 -17.67
N GLU A 145 -9.71 -7.76 -16.73
CA GLU A 145 -9.89 -7.46 -15.32
C GLU A 145 -9.78 -5.95 -15.03
N MET A 146 -8.82 -5.27 -15.65
CA MET A 146 -8.68 -3.82 -15.54
C MET A 146 -9.93 -3.09 -16.05
N SER A 147 -10.52 -3.55 -17.16
CA SER A 147 -11.76 -3.00 -17.72
C SER A 147 -12.96 -3.22 -16.79
N GLU A 148 -13.03 -4.38 -16.13
CA GLU A 148 -14.10 -4.69 -15.16
C GLU A 148 -14.00 -3.82 -13.89
N LEU A 149 -12.78 -3.42 -13.50
CA LEU A 149 -12.55 -2.56 -12.36
C LEU A 149 -12.76 -1.07 -12.67
N GLU A 150 -12.66 -0.67 -13.92
CA GLU A 150 -12.72 0.74 -14.31
C GLU A 150 -14.07 1.37 -13.95
N GLY A 151 -14.04 2.48 -13.20
CA GLY A 151 -15.23 3.18 -12.74
C GLY A 151 -15.96 2.53 -11.56
N THR A 152 -15.46 1.42 -11.00
CA THR A 152 -16.08 0.72 -9.85
C THR A 152 -15.52 1.14 -8.49
N PHE A 153 -14.59 2.09 -8.45
CA PHE A 153 -13.93 2.56 -7.24
C PHE A 153 -13.73 4.08 -7.25
N VAL A 154 -13.58 4.65 -6.07
CA VAL A 154 -13.16 6.04 -5.90
C VAL A 154 -11.64 6.12 -5.82
N LYS A 155 -11.05 6.98 -6.65
CA LYS A 155 -9.59 7.19 -6.62
C LYS A 155 -9.17 7.89 -5.34
N PRO A 156 -8.03 7.49 -4.73
CA PRO A 156 -7.49 8.19 -3.59
C PRO A 156 -7.20 9.66 -3.90
N VAL A 157 -7.61 10.54 -2.97
CA VAL A 157 -7.39 11.99 -3.05
C VAL A 157 -6.39 12.39 -1.98
N ASN A 158 -5.37 13.14 -2.35
CA ASN A 158 -4.40 13.67 -1.38
C ASN A 158 -5.09 14.71 -0.49
N ILE A 159 -5.11 14.47 0.82
CA ILE A 159 -5.64 15.38 1.83
C ILE A 159 -4.55 15.89 2.78
N GLY A 160 -3.34 15.32 2.72
CA GLY A 160 -2.21 15.79 3.49
C GLY A 160 -1.81 17.17 2.99
N LYS A 161 -1.88 18.16 3.88
CA LYS A 161 -1.29 19.48 3.65
C LYS A 161 0.24 19.35 3.74
N TYR A 162 0.84 18.68 2.77
CA TYR A 162 2.27 18.83 2.55
C TYR A 162 2.47 20.15 1.83
N PHE A 163 2.96 21.13 2.59
CA PHE A 163 3.59 22.34 2.11
C PHE A 163 2.89 23.00 0.90
N ASP A 164 1.78 23.67 1.15
CA ASP A 164 1.63 24.96 0.50
C ASP A 164 2.77 25.83 1.04
N GLU A 165 3.94 25.65 0.52
CA GLU A 165 4.95 26.67 0.56
C GLU A 165 4.39 27.84 -0.21
N GLU A 166 3.79 28.76 0.51
CA GLU A 166 3.76 30.14 0.09
C GLU A 166 5.20 30.55 -0.19
N LYS A 167 5.55 30.60 -1.48
CA LYS A 167 6.63 31.41 -2.01
C LYS A 167 6.17 32.11 -3.24
#